data_a1a13c88b475aa083fbe50b5a0a8686e
#
_entry.id   a1a13c88b475aa083fbe50b5a0a8686e
#
_cell.length_a   1.000
_cell.length_b   1.000
_cell.length_c   1.000
_cell.angle_alpha   90.00
_cell.angle_beta   90.00
_cell.angle_gamma   90.00
#
_symmetry.space_group_name_H-M   'P 1'
#
loop_
_entity.id
_entity.type
_entity.pdbx_description
1 polymer ?
#
loop_
_entity_poly.entity_id
_entity_poly.type
_entity_poly.pdbx_seq_one_letter_code
_entity_poly.pdbx_strand_id
1 'polypeptide(L)'
;LNHYYSEIYDEDGRLNRVAILTTNSCTNIKTYANLKYINQLYMKDRFLMIRDSDGKDRDMLGRQLCKYYDERNLVDVDHLPKVTRKNVLILKYYSFENYFLNPEIMSKLGVIESEDAFYEILYDKWREYLHRIKSGVHLIQMMGRDFTSPQDMKEHMEEIKTYMRGHNLFDIFYGRYKKEEKDLLKKYIGIAPRDEFSDILDAADSFIYFQSKTKQKDIQNETT
;
A
#
# COMPACT_ATOMS: atom_id res chain seq x y z
N LEU A 1 5.27 -8.91 4.41
CA LEU A 1 4.66 -10.00 5.19
C LEU A 1 5.67 -10.70 6.10
N ASN A 2 6.78 -11.21 5.58
CA ASN A 2 7.78 -11.99 6.36
C ASN A 2 8.39 -11.25 7.56
N HIS A 3 8.30 -9.93 7.63
CA HIS A 3 8.76 -9.14 8.78
C HIS A 3 7.77 -9.22 9.95
N TYR A 4 6.46 -9.16 9.65
CA TYR A 4 5.41 -9.08 10.67
C TYR A 4 4.87 -10.45 11.11
N TYR A 5 5.08 -11.49 10.31
CA TYR A 5 4.57 -12.84 10.57
C TYR A 5 5.70 -13.86 10.61
N SER A 6 5.69 -14.73 11.63
CA SER A 6 6.69 -15.79 11.75
C SER A 6 6.44 -16.92 10.76
N GLU A 7 5.19 -17.29 10.58
CA GLU A 7 4.74 -18.38 9.72
C GLU A 7 3.35 -18.08 9.15
N ILE A 8 2.99 -18.75 8.10
CA ILE A 8 1.71 -18.61 7.41
C ILE A 8 1.06 -19.97 7.31
N TYR A 9 -0.10 -20.13 7.92
CA TYR A 9 -0.88 -21.37 7.93
C TYR A 9 -2.21 -21.20 7.22
N ASP A 10 -2.76 -22.28 6.66
CA ASP A 10 -4.14 -22.33 6.20
C ASP A 10 -5.12 -22.63 7.36
N GLU A 11 -6.41 -22.69 7.04
CA GLU A 11 -7.46 -22.96 8.04
C GLU A 11 -7.32 -24.34 8.70
N ASP A 12 -6.67 -25.30 8.03
CA ASP A 12 -6.39 -26.64 8.53
C ASP A 12 -5.08 -26.71 9.34
N GLY A 13 -4.40 -25.58 9.56
CA GLY A 13 -3.14 -25.52 10.29
C GLY A 13 -1.93 -26.02 9.50
N ARG A 14 -2.03 -26.10 8.15
CA ARG A 14 -0.91 -26.48 7.28
C ARG A 14 -0.13 -25.24 6.86
N LEU A 15 1.20 -25.38 6.80
CA LEU A 15 2.07 -24.32 6.32
C LEU A 15 1.66 -23.91 4.90
N ASN A 16 1.24 -22.64 4.73
CA ASN A 16 0.81 -22.10 3.47
C ASN A 16 1.90 -21.19 2.85
N ARG A 17 1.97 -21.16 1.54
CA ARG A 17 2.89 -20.30 0.80
C ARG A 17 2.12 -19.19 0.11
N VAL A 18 2.51 -17.95 0.38
CA VAL A 18 1.97 -16.79 -0.34
C VAL A 18 2.77 -16.56 -1.61
N ALA A 19 2.10 -16.58 -2.75
CA ALA A 19 2.66 -16.17 -4.03
C ALA A 19 2.26 -14.71 -4.33
N ILE A 20 3.22 -13.87 -4.67
CA ILE A 20 2.98 -12.49 -5.10
C ILE A 20 3.15 -12.41 -6.61
N LEU A 21 2.07 -12.06 -7.30
CA LEU A 21 2.05 -11.87 -8.74
C LEU A 21 1.93 -10.37 -9.05
N THR A 22 2.93 -9.83 -9.74
CA THR A 22 2.91 -8.42 -10.18
C THR A 22 2.26 -8.31 -11.54
N THR A 23 1.26 -7.45 -11.67
CA THR A 23 0.56 -7.20 -12.93
C THR A 23 1.20 -6.09 -13.77
N ASN A 24 2.25 -5.44 -13.24
CA ASN A 24 3.00 -4.32 -13.82
C ASN A 24 2.19 -3.07 -14.15
N SER A 25 0.90 -3.03 -13.86
CA SER A 25 0.08 -1.82 -13.99
C SER A 25 -1.30 -2.02 -13.35
N CYS A 26 -1.87 -0.95 -12.82
CA CYS A 26 -3.25 -0.97 -12.29
C CYS A 26 -4.29 -1.28 -13.39
N THR A 27 -3.96 -1.03 -14.67
CA THR A 27 -4.81 -1.38 -15.81
C THR A 27 -4.82 -2.91 -16.03
N ASN A 28 -3.68 -3.56 -15.82
CA ASN A 28 -3.54 -5.02 -16.02
C ASN A 28 -4.20 -5.84 -14.91
N ILE A 29 -4.53 -5.26 -13.76
CA ILE A 29 -5.33 -5.91 -12.73
C ILE A 29 -6.72 -6.32 -13.24
N LYS A 30 -7.22 -5.60 -14.24
CA LYS A 30 -8.41 -5.95 -15.00
C LYS A 30 -8.15 -7.00 -16.09
N THR A 31 -6.91 -7.49 -16.20
CA THR A 31 -6.61 -8.45 -17.24
C THR A 31 -7.10 -9.81 -16.81
N TYR A 32 -8.10 -10.27 -17.48
CA TYR A 32 -8.75 -11.55 -17.41
C TYR A 32 -7.78 -12.76 -17.35
N ALA A 33 -6.64 -12.66 -18.04
CA ALA A 33 -5.61 -13.69 -18.02
C ALA A 33 -5.06 -14.00 -16.62
N ASN A 34 -4.98 -13.00 -15.73
CA ASN A 34 -4.48 -13.21 -14.37
C ASN A 34 -5.44 -14.03 -13.51
N LEU A 35 -6.76 -13.82 -13.65
CA LEU A 35 -7.74 -14.63 -12.94
C LEU A 35 -7.87 -16.05 -13.54
N LYS A 36 -7.71 -16.19 -14.84
CA LYS A 36 -7.68 -17.49 -15.50
C LYS A 36 -6.51 -18.33 -14.97
N TYR A 37 -5.35 -17.72 -14.75
CA TYR A 37 -4.20 -18.37 -14.13
C TYR A 37 -4.47 -18.78 -12.67
N ILE A 38 -5.07 -17.90 -11.87
CA ILE A 38 -5.47 -18.20 -10.48
C ILE A 38 -6.45 -19.38 -10.45
N ASN A 39 -7.41 -19.42 -11.36
CA ASN A 39 -8.37 -20.54 -11.47
C ASN A 39 -7.68 -21.86 -11.82
N GLN A 40 -6.70 -21.84 -12.73
CA GLN A 40 -5.88 -23.01 -13.06
C GLN A 40 -5.07 -23.54 -11.87
N LEU A 41 -4.71 -22.67 -10.93
CA LEU A 41 -4.05 -23.05 -9.68
C LEU A 41 -5.02 -23.54 -8.58
N TYR A 42 -6.31 -23.70 -8.91
CA TYR A 42 -7.36 -24.10 -7.97
C TYR A 42 -7.47 -23.22 -6.70
N MET A 43 -7.03 -21.97 -6.77
CA MET A 43 -7.04 -21.06 -5.62
C MET A 43 -8.42 -20.45 -5.34
N LYS A 44 -9.41 -20.71 -6.21
CA LYS A 44 -10.82 -20.28 -6.08
C LYS A 44 -10.95 -18.81 -5.62
N ASP A 45 -11.28 -18.58 -4.33
CA ASP A 45 -11.44 -17.29 -3.70
C ASP A 45 -10.26 -16.86 -2.80
N ARG A 46 -9.20 -17.67 -2.72
CA ARG A 46 -8.02 -17.41 -1.88
C ARG A 46 -7.00 -16.51 -2.56
N PHE A 47 -7.40 -15.32 -2.94
CA PHE A 47 -6.52 -14.32 -3.51
C PHE A 47 -6.93 -12.92 -3.06
N LEU A 48 -5.96 -12.03 -2.98
CA LEU A 48 -6.13 -10.61 -2.70
C LEU A 48 -5.54 -9.80 -3.84
N MET A 49 -6.36 -8.97 -4.47
CA MET A 49 -5.91 -7.98 -5.43
C MET A 49 -5.62 -6.67 -4.70
N ILE A 50 -4.40 -6.20 -4.79
CA ILE A 50 -3.98 -4.93 -4.20
C ILE A 50 -3.80 -3.91 -5.33
N ARG A 51 -4.43 -2.76 -5.18
CA ARG A 51 -4.40 -1.69 -6.17
C ARG A 51 -4.18 -0.33 -5.52
N ASP A 52 -3.40 0.52 -6.16
CA ASP A 52 -3.26 1.94 -5.83
C ASP A 52 -4.62 2.66 -5.91
N SER A 53 -4.84 3.62 -5.01
CA SER A 53 -6.05 4.43 -5.04
C SER A 53 -6.02 5.50 -6.15
N ASP A 54 -4.82 5.93 -6.57
CA ASP A 54 -4.63 7.06 -7.48
C ASP A 54 -5.33 8.35 -6.98
N GLY A 55 -5.45 8.50 -5.66
CA GLY A 55 -6.14 9.62 -5.01
C GLY A 55 -7.67 9.62 -5.18
N LYS A 56 -8.26 8.49 -5.56
CA LYS A 56 -9.71 8.34 -5.78
C LYS A 56 -10.39 7.67 -4.58
N ASP A 57 -11.71 7.79 -4.53
CA ASP A 57 -12.54 7.11 -3.53
C ASP A 57 -12.36 5.58 -3.60
N ARG A 58 -11.92 5.01 -2.48
CA ARG A 58 -11.55 3.59 -2.35
C ARG A 58 -12.74 2.65 -2.52
N ASP A 59 -13.90 3.05 -1.98
CA ASP A 59 -15.10 2.23 -2.06
C ASP A 59 -15.68 2.24 -3.47
N MET A 60 -15.66 3.39 -4.13
CA MET A 60 -16.05 3.48 -5.52
C MET A 60 -15.17 2.60 -6.41
N LEU A 61 -13.84 2.69 -6.26
CA LEU A 61 -12.90 1.86 -7.03
C LEU A 61 -13.10 0.37 -6.78
N GLY A 62 -13.31 -0.01 -5.52
CA GLY A 62 -13.54 -1.40 -5.16
C GLY A 62 -14.85 -1.94 -5.74
N ARG A 63 -15.93 -1.16 -5.69
CA ARG A 63 -17.21 -1.53 -6.35
C ARG A 63 -17.05 -1.63 -7.87
N GLN A 64 -16.36 -0.69 -8.49
CA GLN A 64 -16.11 -0.74 -9.94
C GLN A 64 -15.32 -1.99 -10.34
N LEU A 65 -14.33 -2.38 -9.54
CA LEU A 65 -13.52 -3.56 -9.82
C LEU A 65 -14.34 -4.85 -9.67
N CYS A 66 -15.13 -4.99 -8.60
CA CYS A 66 -16.03 -6.13 -8.43
C CYS A 66 -17.05 -6.22 -9.57
N LYS A 67 -17.70 -5.10 -9.91
CA LYS A 67 -18.66 -5.05 -11.02
C LYS A 67 -18.04 -5.47 -12.35
N TYR A 68 -16.81 -5.03 -12.65
CA TYR A 68 -16.10 -5.43 -13.85
C TYR A 68 -15.95 -6.96 -13.95
N TYR A 69 -15.59 -7.62 -12.85
CA TYR A 69 -15.45 -9.07 -12.84
C TYR A 69 -16.79 -9.80 -12.85
N ASP A 70 -17.81 -9.30 -12.20
CA ASP A 70 -19.16 -9.86 -12.26
C ASP A 70 -19.70 -9.84 -13.70
N GLU A 71 -19.55 -8.73 -14.42
CA GLU A 71 -19.94 -8.59 -15.82
C GLU A 71 -19.18 -9.57 -16.74
N ARG A 72 -17.88 -9.78 -16.46
CA ARG A 72 -17.08 -10.75 -17.22
C ARG A 72 -17.51 -12.20 -16.95
N ASN A 73 -17.84 -12.54 -15.71
CA ASN A 73 -18.31 -13.87 -15.34
C ASN A 73 -19.63 -14.26 -16.02
N LEU A 74 -20.46 -13.27 -16.38
CA LEU A 74 -21.69 -13.53 -17.13
C LEU A 74 -21.44 -14.00 -18.58
N VAL A 75 -20.29 -13.64 -19.15
CA VAL A 75 -19.94 -13.93 -20.56
C VAL A 75 -18.93 -15.07 -20.67
N ASP A 76 -18.26 -15.45 -19.58
CA ASP A 76 -17.20 -16.46 -19.60
C ASP A 76 -17.68 -17.84 -19.19
N VAL A 77 -17.51 -18.78 -20.09
CA VAL A 77 -17.85 -20.20 -19.91
C VAL A 77 -16.92 -20.89 -18.90
N ASP A 78 -15.71 -20.36 -18.69
CA ASP A 78 -14.67 -20.97 -17.85
C ASP A 78 -14.87 -20.71 -16.33
N HIS A 79 -15.96 -20.07 -15.94
CA HIS A 79 -16.35 -19.78 -14.54
C HIS A 79 -15.17 -19.27 -13.68
N LEU A 80 -14.74 -18.06 -13.95
CA LEU A 80 -13.69 -17.40 -13.16
C LEU A 80 -14.03 -17.33 -11.66
N PRO A 81 -13.02 -17.24 -10.79
CA PRO A 81 -13.26 -17.04 -9.38
C PRO A 81 -14.14 -15.81 -9.16
N LYS A 82 -15.12 -15.94 -8.28
CA LYS A 82 -15.98 -14.81 -7.89
C LYS A 82 -15.15 -13.79 -7.11
N VAL A 83 -15.05 -12.59 -7.67
CA VAL A 83 -14.38 -11.46 -7.00
C VAL A 83 -15.39 -10.73 -6.12
N THR A 84 -15.12 -10.68 -4.84
CA THR A 84 -15.91 -9.96 -3.85
C THR A 84 -15.10 -8.81 -3.23
N ARG A 85 -15.74 -7.94 -2.43
CA ARG A 85 -15.03 -6.85 -1.75
C ARG A 85 -13.86 -7.32 -0.88
N LYS A 86 -13.96 -8.51 -0.27
CA LYS A 86 -12.86 -9.10 0.51
C LYS A 86 -11.63 -9.45 -0.34
N ASN A 87 -11.81 -9.71 -1.64
CA ASN A 87 -10.72 -10.02 -2.57
C ASN A 87 -10.01 -8.77 -3.11
N VAL A 88 -10.46 -7.56 -2.73
CA VAL A 88 -9.98 -6.30 -3.30
C VAL A 88 -9.54 -5.36 -2.18
N LEU A 89 -8.26 -5.06 -2.13
CA LEU A 89 -7.69 -3.97 -1.35
C LEU A 89 -7.36 -2.80 -2.28
N ILE A 90 -8.01 -1.68 -2.08
CA ILE A 90 -7.55 -0.39 -2.61
C ILE A 90 -6.71 0.26 -1.50
N LEU A 91 -5.47 0.59 -1.80
CA LEU A 91 -4.53 1.15 -0.81
C LEU A 91 -5.09 2.41 -0.14
N LYS A 92 -4.77 2.60 1.13
CA LYS A 92 -5.15 3.77 1.91
C LYS A 92 -4.61 5.05 1.26
N TYR A 93 -3.36 5.00 0.82
CA TYR A 93 -2.68 6.12 0.19
C TYR A 93 -2.74 6.07 -1.34
N TYR A 94 -2.25 7.13 -1.99
CA TYR A 94 -2.26 7.27 -3.44
C TYR A 94 -1.66 6.05 -4.16
N SER A 95 -0.48 5.64 -3.71
CA SER A 95 0.25 4.47 -4.21
C SER A 95 1.11 3.84 -3.12
N PHE A 96 1.72 2.71 -3.43
CA PHE A 96 2.52 1.95 -2.47
C PHE A 96 3.73 2.73 -1.93
N GLU A 97 4.34 3.60 -2.74
CA GLU A 97 5.48 4.43 -2.33
C GLU A 97 5.15 5.38 -1.17
N ASN A 98 3.88 5.83 -1.06
CA ASN A 98 3.45 6.75 0.00
C ASN A 98 3.54 6.16 1.42
N TYR A 99 3.59 4.83 1.58
CA TYR A 99 3.79 4.17 2.88
C TYR A 99 5.20 4.35 3.44
N PHE A 100 6.16 4.71 2.61
CA PHE A 100 7.56 4.89 3.01
C PHE A 100 7.94 6.34 3.29
N LEU A 101 6.94 7.19 3.55
CA LEU A 101 7.10 8.63 3.77
C LEU A 101 6.77 9.03 5.23
N ASN A 102 7.21 8.23 6.21
CA ASN A 102 7.15 8.61 7.60
C ASN A 102 8.46 9.35 7.98
N PRO A 103 8.41 10.66 8.31
CA PRO A 103 9.61 11.45 8.55
C PRO A 103 10.45 10.97 9.74
N GLU A 104 9.82 10.47 10.79
CA GLU A 104 10.54 9.92 11.96
C GLU A 104 11.40 8.71 11.57
N ILE A 105 10.82 7.77 10.80
CA ILE A 105 11.54 6.59 10.33
C ILE A 105 12.64 6.98 9.34
N MET A 106 12.34 7.91 8.43
CA MET A 106 13.30 8.39 7.43
C MET A 106 14.51 9.08 8.08
N SER A 107 14.28 9.84 9.14
CA SER A 107 15.36 10.47 9.93
C SER A 107 16.23 9.42 10.64
N LYS A 108 15.63 8.42 11.27
CA LYS A 108 16.35 7.30 11.90
C LYS A 108 17.23 6.51 10.91
N LEU A 109 16.82 6.47 9.66
CA LEU A 109 17.57 5.81 8.58
C LEU A 109 18.62 6.71 7.90
N GLY A 110 18.69 7.99 8.26
CA GLY A 110 19.59 8.96 7.63
C GLY A 110 19.19 9.34 6.19
N VAL A 111 17.95 9.09 5.81
CA VAL A 111 17.38 9.55 4.52
C VAL A 111 17.20 11.06 4.53
N ILE A 112 16.85 11.60 5.67
CA ILE A 112 16.72 13.04 5.97
C ILE A 112 17.45 13.36 7.28
N GLU A 113 17.79 14.62 7.49
CA GLU A 113 18.50 15.06 8.71
C GLU A 113 17.58 15.08 9.93
N SER A 114 16.35 15.52 9.76
CA SER A 114 15.32 15.61 10.81
C SER A 114 13.92 15.59 10.22
N GLU A 115 12.90 15.42 11.07
CA GLU A 115 11.50 15.53 10.66
C GLU A 115 11.18 16.92 10.10
N ASP A 116 11.70 17.98 10.71
CA ASP A 116 11.46 19.33 10.23
C ASP A 116 12.11 19.56 8.86
N ALA A 117 13.32 19.03 8.63
CA ALA A 117 13.96 19.07 7.32
C ALA A 117 13.13 18.36 6.24
N PHE A 118 12.40 17.31 6.59
CA PHE A 118 11.46 16.66 5.66
C PHE A 118 10.42 17.65 5.13
N TYR A 119 9.77 18.37 6.06
CA TYR A 119 8.67 19.27 5.70
C TYR A 119 9.18 20.55 5.01
N GLU A 120 10.38 21.02 5.35
CA GLU A 120 11.03 22.12 4.63
C GLU A 120 11.32 21.74 3.17
N ILE A 121 11.95 20.58 2.95
CA ILE A 121 12.22 20.06 1.60
C ILE A 121 10.91 19.86 0.83
N LEU A 122 9.90 19.27 1.47
CA LEU A 122 8.62 19.01 0.82
C LEU A 122 7.92 20.32 0.43
N TYR A 123 7.93 21.34 1.31
CA TYR A 123 7.35 22.65 1.04
C TYR A 123 8.09 23.40 -0.05
N ASP A 124 9.42 23.34 -0.09
CA ASP A 124 10.21 23.93 -1.16
C ASP A 124 9.87 23.27 -2.51
N LYS A 125 9.77 21.93 -2.56
CA LYS A 125 9.35 21.21 -3.78
C LYS A 125 7.89 21.47 -4.12
N TRP A 126 7.03 21.69 -3.14
CA TRP A 126 5.67 22.15 -3.38
C TRP A 126 5.64 23.48 -4.13
N ARG A 127 6.32 24.49 -3.62
CA ARG A 127 6.44 25.80 -4.23
C ARG A 127 7.13 25.77 -5.59
N GLU A 128 8.09 24.90 -5.78
CA GLU A 128 8.84 24.74 -7.02
C GLU A 128 7.96 24.18 -8.15
N TYR A 129 7.29 23.05 -7.91
CA TYR A 129 6.55 22.37 -9.00
C TYR A 129 5.39 21.46 -8.57
N LEU A 130 5.37 20.91 -7.33
CA LEU A 130 4.37 19.89 -6.96
C LEU A 130 2.94 20.42 -7.01
N HIS A 131 2.71 21.69 -6.66
CA HIS A 131 1.39 22.31 -6.71
C HIS A 131 0.82 22.38 -8.15
N ARG A 132 1.64 22.30 -9.18
CA ARG A 132 1.25 22.39 -10.59
C ARG A 132 1.02 21.05 -11.26
N ILE A 133 1.54 19.95 -10.71
CA ILE A 133 1.28 18.64 -11.30
C ILE A 133 -0.14 18.17 -11.01
N LYS A 134 -0.66 17.23 -11.81
CA LYS A 134 -2.05 16.78 -11.74
C LYS A 134 -2.49 16.37 -10.34
N SER A 135 -1.66 15.65 -9.60
CA SER A 135 -1.97 15.22 -8.22
C SER A 135 -1.92 16.37 -7.22
N GLY A 136 -1.04 17.37 -7.41
CA GLY A 136 -0.99 18.57 -6.58
C GLY A 136 -2.22 19.47 -6.78
N VAL A 137 -2.62 19.69 -8.01
CA VAL A 137 -3.87 20.42 -8.34
C VAL A 137 -5.07 19.70 -7.70
N HIS A 138 -5.10 18.36 -7.78
CA HIS A 138 -6.16 17.56 -7.17
C HIS A 138 -6.18 17.71 -5.64
N LEU A 139 -5.01 17.66 -4.99
CA LEU A 139 -4.89 17.86 -3.54
C LEU A 139 -5.42 19.24 -3.12
N ILE A 140 -5.03 20.33 -3.83
CA ILE A 140 -5.57 21.68 -3.58
C ILE A 140 -7.11 21.69 -3.68
N GLN A 141 -7.68 21.04 -4.70
CA GLN A 141 -9.13 20.94 -4.86
C GLN A 141 -9.80 20.20 -3.69
N MET A 142 -9.20 19.12 -3.21
CA MET A 142 -9.74 18.34 -2.09
C MET A 142 -9.65 19.09 -0.77
N MET A 143 -8.58 19.86 -0.54
CA MET A 143 -8.40 20.68 0.65
C MET A 143 -9.17 22.01 0.59
N GLY A 144 -9.54 22.49 -0.59
CA GLY A 144 -10.14 23.80 -0.81
C GLY A 144 -9.18 24.98 -0.64
N ARG A 145 -7.88 24.72 -0.44
CA ARG A 145 -6.84 25.74 -0.23
C ARG A 145 -5.44 25.20 -0.57
N ASP A 146 -4.49 26.10 -0.71
CA ASP A 146 -3.08 25.80 -0.88
C ASP A 146 -2.35 25.73 0.47
N PHE A 147 -1.16 25.13 0.50
CA PHE A 147 -0.29 25.10 1.67
C PHE A 147 0.44 26.44 1.85
N THR A 148 0.56 26.86 3.11
CA THR A 148 1.15 28.17 3.47
C THR A 148 2.52 28.04 4.14
N SER A 149 2.88 26.88 4.68
CA SER A 149 4.12 26.67 5.40
C SER A 149 4.50 25.17 5.52
N PRO A 150 5.75 24.83 5.87
CA PRO A 150 6.14 23.47 6.23
C PRO A 150 5.28 22.88 7.36
N GLN A 151 4.93 23.67 8.35
CA GLN A 151 4.09 23.25 9.48
C GLN A 151 2.68 22.89 9.02
N ASP A 152 2.11 23.64 8.09
CA ASP A 152 0.82 23.34 7.48
C ASP A 152 0.85 22.00 6.73
N MET A 153 1.95 21.67 6.05
CA MET A 153 2.14 20.36 5.42
C MET A 153 2.25 19.23 6.44
N LYS A 154 2.88 19.49 7.59
CA LYS A 154 2.99 18.52 8.69
C LYS A 154 1.61 18.14 9.23
N GLU A 155 0.74 19.12 9.40
CA GLU A 155 -0.63 18.94 9.91
C GLU A 155 -1.54 18.19 8.92
N HIS A 156 -1.19 18.19 7.62
CA HIS A 156 -1.98 17.59 6.55
C HIS A 156 -1.22 16.48 5.79
N MET A 157 -0.29 15.81 6.48
CA MET A 157 0.52 14.77 5.83
C MET A 157 -0.31 13.57 5.36
N GLU A 158 -1.42 13.26 6.04
CA GLU A 158 -2.33 12.19 5.63
C GLU A 158 -3.02 12.51 4.30
N GLU A 159 -3.46 13.75 4.09
CA GLU A 159 -4.02 14.23 2.83
C GLU A 159 -2.96 14.23 1.73
N ILE A 160 -1.75 14.64 2.03
CA ILE A 160 -0.63 14.58 1.09
C ILE A 160 -0.38 13.14 0.65
N LYS A 161 -0.27 12.19 1.58
CA LYS A 161 -0.08 10.77 1.27
C LYS A 161 -1.26 10.18 0.49
N THR A 162 -2.49 10.69 0.72
CA THR A 162 -3.70 10.20 0.06
C THR A 162 -3.86 10.72 -1.36
N TYR A 163 -3.55 11.98 -1.63
CA TYR A 163 -3.89 12.64 -2.89
C TYR A 163 -2.69 12.94 -3.77
N MET A 164 -1.46 12.94 -3.24
CA MET A 164 -0.25 13.17 -4.02
C MET A 164 0.32 11.86 -4.55
N ARG A 165 0.71 11.88 -5.83
CA ARG A 165 1.36 10.74 -6.49
C ARG A 165 2.65 10.35 -5.77
N GLY A 166 2.69 9.14 -5.22
CA GLY A 166 3.80 8.64 -4.40
C GLY A 166 5.14 8.64 -5.10
N HIS A 167 5.18 8.27 -6.38
CA HIS A 167 6.41 8.28 -7.16
C HIS A 167 7.12 9.65 -7.15
N ASN A 168 6.37 10.75 -7.26
CA ASN A 168 6.96 12.10 -7.21
C ASN A 168 7.53 12.42 -5.83
N LEU A 169 6.81 12.05 -4.75
CA LEU A 169 7.29 12.27 -3.38
C LEU A 169 8.47 11.37 -3.06
N PHE A 170 8.39 10.11 -3.43
CA PHE A 170 9.44 9.13 -3.23
C PHE A 170 10.76 9.53 -3.92
N ASP A 171 10.68 10.02 -5.16
CA ASP A 171 11.86 10.42 -5.93
C ASP A 171 12.58 11.64 -5.30
N ILE A 172 11.86 12.55 -4.64
CA ILE A 172 12.44 13.68 -3.91
C ILE A 172 13.40 13.19 -2.82
N PHE A 173 13.00 12.19 -2.04
CA PHE A 173 13.75 11.75 -0.86
C PHE A 173 14.64 10.54 -1.13
N TYR A 174 14.20 9.60 -1.95
CA TYR A 174 14.89 8.34 -2.22
C TYR A 174 15.62 8.30 -3.56
N GLY A 175 15.40 9.28 -4.45
CA GLY A 175 15.98 9.30 -5.80
C GLY A 175 17.50 9.21 -5.83
N ARG A 176 18.19 9.73 -4.79
CA ARG A 176 19.66 9.60 -4.65
C ARG A 176 20.13 8.20 -4.24
N TYR A 177 19.23 7.37 -3.71
CA TYR A 177 19.55 6.03 -3.17
C TYR A 177 19.16 4.88 -4.12
N LYS A 178 18.97 5.13 -5.42
CA LYS A 178 18.49 4.12 -6.41
C LYS A 178 19.22 2.78 -6.35
N LYS A 179 20.52 2.77 -6.06
CA LYS A 179 21.31 1.53 -5.96
C LYS A 179 21.09 0.76 -4.66
N GLU A 180 20.72 1.45 -3.61
CA GLU A 180 20.56 0.93 -2.24
C GLU A 180 19.11 0.88 -1.81
N GLU A 181 18.20 1.31 -2.68
CA GLU A 181 16.76 1.46 -2.41
C GLU A 181 16.16 0.23 -1.74
N LYS A 182 16.41 -0.94 -2.31
CA LYS A 182 15.86 -2.20 -1.80
C LYS A 182 16.29 -2.51 -0.36
N ASP A 183 17.53 -2.24 -0.02
CA ASP A 183 18.05 -2.49 1.33
C ASP A 183 17.58 -1.40 2.31
N LEU A 184 17.45 -0.17 1.83
CA LEU A 184 16.90 0.93 2.61
C LEU A 184 15.43 0.70 2.94
N LEU A 185 14.62 0.25 1.98
CA LEU A 185 13.22 -0.11 2.23
C LEU A 185 13.07 -1.31 3.17
N LYS A 186 13.97 -2.29 3.12
CA LYS A 186 13.98 -3.38 4.11
C LYS A 186 14.26 -2.87 5.52
N LYS A 187 15.23 -1.95 5.68
CA LYS A 187 15.53 -1.30 6.95
C LYS A 187 14.33 -0.49 7.44
N TYR A 188 13.65 0.24 6.54
CA TYR A 188 12.44 0.99 6.86
C TYR A 188 11.37 0.07 7.45
N ILE A 189 11.05 -1.04 6.77
CA ILE A 189 10.08 -2.04 7.25
C ILE A 189 10.53 -2.63 8.60
N GLY A 190 11.84 -2.78 8.82
CA GLY A 190 12.40 -3.30 10.07
C GLY A 190 12.18 -2.39 11.30
N ILE A 191 11.99 -1.10 11.07
CA ILE A 191 11.76 -0.08 12.11
C ILE A 191 10.27 0.29 12.20
N ALA A 192 9.57 0.29 11.07
CA ALA A 192 8.19 0.74 10.97
C ALA A 192 7.26 -0.10 11.87
N PRO A 193 6.39 0.52 12.66
CA PRO A 193 5.37 -0.19 13.40
C PRO A 193 4.35 -0.81 12.43
N ARG A 194 3.65 -1.86 12.89
CA ARG A 194 2.62 -2.55 12.10
C ARG A 194 1.56 -1.59 11.55
N ASP A 195 1.24 -0.55 12.30
CA ASP A 195 0.18 0.41 11.96
C ASP A 195 0.45 1.20 10.68
N GLU A 196 1.73 1.39 10.30
CA GLU A 196 2.09 2.03 9.02
C GLU A 196 1.54 1.25 7.80
N PHE A 197 1.36 -0.07 7.94
CA PHE A 197 0.89 -0.97 6.88
C PHE A 197 -0.41 -1.69 7.26
N SER A 198 -1.18 -1.15 8.22
CA SER A 198 -2.34 -1.84 8.82
C SER A 198 -3.37 -2.28 7.79
N ASP A 199 -3.74 -1.44 6.83
CA ASP A 199 -4.73 -1.78 5.81
C ASP A 199 -4.30 -2.97 4.93
N ILE A 200 -3.01 -3.06 4.61
CA ILE A 200 -2.43 -4.18 3.82
C ILE A 200 -2.38 -5.45 4.67
N LEU A 201 -1.92 -5.33 5.90
CA LEU A 201 -1.74 -6.47 6.80
C LEU A 201 -3.08 -7.04 7.26
N ASP A 202 -4.05 -6.17 7.60
CA ASP A 202 -5.39 -6.59 8.01
C ASP A 202 -6.17 -7.24 6.84
N ALA A 203 -6.01 -6.73 5.63
CA ALA A 203 -6.56 -7.38 4.45
C ALA A 203 -5.94 -8.76 4.23
N ALA A 204 -4.63 -8.91 4.38
CA ALA A 204 -3.95 -10.20 4.27
C ALA A 204 -4.41 -11.18 5.37
N ASP A 205 -4.55 -10.74 6.61
CA ASP A 205 -5.04 -11.54 7.74
C ASP A 205 -6.43 -12.14 7.49
N SER A 206 -7.26 -11.47 6.71
CA SER A 206 -8.61 -11.95 6.38
C SER A 206 -8.65 -13.17 5.46
N PHE A 207 -7.53 -13.51 4.81
CA PHE A 207 -7.43 -14.64 3.88
C PHE A 207 -6.62 -15.79 4.40
N ILE A 208 -5.63 -15.51 5.26
CA ILE A 208 -4.61 -16.46 5.65
C ILE A 208 -4.48 -16.39 7.16
N TYR A 209 -4.36 -17.54 7.80
CA TYR A 209 -4.05 -17.60 9.21
C TYR A 209 -2.58 -17.23 9.40
N PHE A 210 -2.32 -16.07 10.01
CA PHE A 210 -0.98 -15.61 10.35
C PHE A 210 -0.75 -15.67 11.85
N GLN A 211 0.41 -16.16 12.27
CA GLN A 211 0.92 -15.91 13.61
C GLN A 211 1.79 -14.65 13.58
N SER A 212 1.35 -13.60 14.25
CA SER A 212 2.15 -12.38 14.39
C SER A 212 3.35 -12.64 15.30
N LYS A 213 4.54 -12.20 14.91
CA LYS A 213 5.74 -12.29 15.75
C LYS A 213 5.57 -11.55 17.08
N THR A 214 4.77 -10.50 17.11
CA THR A 214 4.49 -9.71 18.31
C THR A 214 3.66 -10.51 19.31
N LYS A 215 2.61 -11.22 18.86
CA LYS A 215 1.77 -12.07 19.74
C LYS A 215 2.55 -13.22 20.37
N GLN A 216 3.58 -13.75 19.71
CA GLN A 216 4.42 -14.79 20.29
C GLN A 216 5.27 -14.30 21.47
N LYS A 217 5.70 -13.03 21.48
CA LYS A 217 6.42 -12.46 22.62
C LYS A 217 5.51 -12.24 23.83
N ASP A 218 4.27 -11.84 23.60
CA ASP A 218 3.31 -11.59 24.68
C ASP A 218 2.91 -12.90 25.38
N ILE A 219 2.71 -13.99 24.63
CA ILE A 219 2.39 -15.32 25.18
C ILE A 219 3.56 -15.89 25.99
N GLN A 220 4.81 -15.64 25.59
CA GLN A 220 5.99 -16.07 26.36
C GLN A 220 6.21 -15.27 27.65
N ASN A 221 5.74 -14.03 27.70
CA ASN A 221 5.85 -13.19 28.90
C ASN A 221 4.71 -13.42 29.91
N GLU A 222 3.58 -14.00 29.49
CA GLU A 222 2.47 -14.38 30.38
C GLU A 222 2.63 -15.77 30.99
N THR A 223 3.61 -16.54 30.52
CA THR A 223 3.85 -17.92 30.99
C THR A 223 5.09 -18.03 31.89
N THR A 224 5.72 -16.89 32.24
CA THR A 224 6.84 -16.85 33.20
C THR A 224 6.41 -16.13 34.45
#